data_a3881e3eb49dc847857a0d876e975d13
#
_entry.id   a3881e3eb49dc847857a0d876e975d13
#
_cell.length_a   1.000
_cell.length_b   1.000
_cell.length_c   1.000
_cell.angle_alpha   90.00
_cell.angle_beta   90.00
_cell.angle_gamma   90.00
#
_symmetry.space_group_name_H-M   'P 1'
#
loop_
_entity.id
_entity.type
_entity.pdbx_description
1 polymer ?
#
loop_
_entity_poly.entity_id
_entity_poly.type
_entity_poly.pdbx_seq_one_letter_code
_entity_poly.pdbx_strand_id
1 'polypeptide(L)'
;MAVTWLRLEARRRWRSLVVVALLVALTVGTVLTAVAGARRGESAFDRLWAVTLPATITVVPNQPGFDWSAIESLPEVSATTLFVVQDGELITGTGPDGSFSSDNLGFPPGGPGALHTVERPVVLAGRMSVDSRADEVVASAEFMSEHHLRVGAPLTIHLPSPAQAEQSFDPTSAQPKGPLAQVRIVGVVRSPFWLDGPGSGGGVLPTYAFTQKYSQYLFGSDLARTSVYVNALMRLNGGEAAIPAFKADLARVTHRSDIDVWDNYQKFGGPVKKATSYEAAVLLAFGLAALLAALFLVGQTVSRYVADSAEDLRVLQALGLTRRKAVVCAGIVLGLAAVAGAVIGVAAALTASRWMPIGLAAYAEPHPGFSADWLVLAVGGAVAVLLVAGGTALLT
;
A
#
# COMPACT_ATOMS: atom_id res chain seq x y z
N MET A 1 -6.25 -8.65 -55.11
CA MET A 1 -4.87 -9.19 -54.99
C MET A 1 -4.27 -8.96 -53.62
N ALA A 2 -4.17 -7.74 -53.05
CA ALA A 2 -3.57 -7.50 -51.75
C ALA A 2 -4.22 -8.29 -50.57
N VAL A 3 -5.54 -8.31 -50.46
CA VAL A 3 -6.28 -9.05 -49.43
C VAL A 3 -6.08 -10.56 -49.50
N THR A 4 -6.04 -11.13 -50.70
CA THR A 4 -5.80 -12.55 -50.92
C THR A 4 -4.38 -12.94 -50.52
N TRP A 5 -3.40 -12.11 -50.86
CA TRP A 5 -1.99 -12.29 -50.46
C TRP A 5 -1.84 -12.20 -48.96
N LEU A 6 -2.44 -11.21 -48.29
CA LEU A 6 -2.40 -11.07 -46.83
C LEU A 6 -2.93 -12.32 -46.10
N ARG A 7 -4.02 -12.92 -46.62
CA ARG A 7 -4.57 -14.16 -46.03
C ARG A 7 -3.65 -15.38 -46.25
N LEU A 8 -3.01 -15.46 -47.39
CA LEU A 8 -2.06 -16.53 -47.69
C LEU A 8 -0.79 -16.41 -46.87
N GLU A 9 -0.24 -15.20 -46.77
CA GLU A 9 0.95 -14.90 -45.96
C GLU A 9 0.69 -15.17 -44.45
N ALA A 10 -0.44 -14.74 -43.93
CA ALA A 10 -0.83 -15.01 -42.54
C ALA A 10 -0.97 -16.51 -42.26
N ARG A 11 -1.50 -17.31 -43.23
CA ARG A 11 -1.59 -18.76 -43.08
C ARG A 11 -0.25 -19.48 -43.24
N ARG A 12 0.62 -19.02 -44.13
CA ARG A 12 1.93 -19.64 -44.37
C ARG A 12 2.91 -19.39 -43.20
N ARG A 13 2.87 -18.17 -42.62
CA ARG A 13 3.84 -17.72 -41.57
C ARG A 13 3.21 -17.54 -40.18
N TRP A 14 2.07 -18.18 -39.92
CA TRP A 14 1.33 -18.01 -38.67
C TRP A 14 2.19 -18.26 -37.44
N ARG A 15 3.13 -19.23 -37.50
CA ARG A 15 4.05 -19.53 -36.35
C ARG A 15 4.93 -18.35 -36.03
N SER A 16 5.52 -17.69 -37.03
CA SER A 16 6.36 -16.51 -36.82
C SER A 16 5.54 -15.33 -36.28
N LEU A 17 4.31 -15.13 -36.76
CA LEU A 17 3.40 -14.10 -36.29
C LEU A 17 2.97 -14.32 -34.83
N VAL A 18 2.71 -15.58 -34.46
CA VAL A 18 2.42 -15.95 -33.07
C VAL A 18 3.63 -15.68 -32.19
N VAL A 19 4.83 -16.01 -32.61
CA VAL A 19 6.06 -15.69 -31.84
C VAL A 19 6.22 -14.19 -31.65
N VAL A 20 6.02 -13.37 -32.70
CA VAL A 20 6.05 -11.91 -32.59
C VAL A 20 4.98 -11.42 -31.62
N ALA A 21 3.74 -11.89 -31.75
CA ALA A 21 2.64 -11.51 -30.86
C ALA A 21 2.93 -11.87 -29.40
N LEU A 22 3.48 -13.06 -29.13
CA LEU A 22 3.86 -13.49 -27.77
C LEU A 22 5.02 -12.67 -27.20
N LEU A 23 6.05 -12.37 -28.01
CA LEU A 23 7.15 -11.51 -27.58
C LEU A 23 6.67 -10.09 -27.26
N VAL A 24 5.81 -9.53 -28.09
CA VAL A 24 5.19 -8.22 -27.83
C VAL A 24 4.30 -8.29 -26.59
N ALA A 25 3.50 -9.33 -26.44
CA ALA A 25 2.63 -9.51 -25.26
C ALA A 25 3.43 -9.59 -23.96
N LEU A 26 4.49 -10.41 -23.95
CA LEU A 26 5.37 -10.55 -22.79
C LEU A 26 6.03 -9.20 -22.43
N THR A 27 6.56 -8.51 -23.44
CA THR A 27 7.21 -7.22 -23.27
C THR A 27 6.25 -6.17 -22.73
N VAL A 28 5.13 -5.98 -23.41
CA VAL A 28 4.11 -4.99 -23.03
C VAL A 28 3.59 -5.31 -21.63
N GLY A 29 3.26 -6.58 -21.37
CA GLY A 29 2.81 -7.03 -20.05
C GLY A 29 3.82 -6.71 -18.96
N THR A 30 5.10 -7.07 -19.13
CA THR A 30 6.15 -6.85 -18.15
C THR A 30 6.43 -5.36 -17.92
N VAL A 31 6.63 -4.60 -18.99
CA VAL A 31 6.97 -3.17 -18.91
C VAL A 31 5.82 -2.37 -18.29
N LEU A 32 4.58 -2.61 -18.73
CA LEU A 32 3.42 -1.89 -18.21
C LEU A 32 3.15 -2.25 -16.74
N THR A 33 3.32 -3.53 -16.36
CA THR A 33 3.22 -3.95 -14.96
C THR A 33 4.27 -3.25 -14.10
N ALA A 34 5.51 -3.18 -14.56
CA ALA A 34 6.59 -2.53 -13.83
C ALA A 34 6.33 -1.01 -13.66
N VAL A 35 5.94 -0.32 -14.73
CA VAL A 35 5.68 1.13 -14.70
C VAL A 35 4.43 1.45 -13.87
N ALA A 36 3.33 0.75 -14.08
CA ALA A 36 2.09 0.98 -13.32
C ALA A 36 2.28 0.61 -11.85
N GLY A 37 2.99 -0.50 -11.56
CA GLY A 37 3.32 -0.94 -10.22
C GLY A 37 4.21 0.07 -9.48
N ALA A 38 5.24 0.61 -10.13
CA ALA A 38 6.11 1.63 -9.58
C ALA A 38 5.33 2.91 -9.19
N ARG A 39 4.50 3.44 -10.09
CA ARG A 39 3.67 4.63 -9.83
C ARG A 39 2.67 4.41 -8.70
N ARG A 40 2.05 3.22 -8.69
CA ARG A 40 1.10 2.85 -7.63
C ARG A 40 1.80 2.70 -6.29
N GLY A 41 2.99 2.10 -6.24
CA GLY A 41 3.80 1.94 -5.04
C GLY A 41 4.27 3.28 -4.47
N GLU A 42 4.87 4.12 -5.31
CA GLU A 42 5.39 5.43 -4.91
C GLU A 42 4.33 6.33 -4.26
N SER A 43 3.08 6.27 -4.75
CA SER A 43 1.98 7.09 -4.24
C SER A 43 1.11 6.41 -3.17
N ALA A 44 1.45 5.19 -2.72
CA ALA A 44 0.61 4.41 -1.82
C ALA A 44 0.36 5.10 -0.47
N PHE A 45 1.42 5.62 0.17
CA PHE A 45 1.31 6.32 1.45
C PHE A 45 0.49 7.61 1.33
N ASP A 46 0.70 8.41 0.30
CA ASP A 46 -0.05 9.65 0.08
C ASP A 46 -1.54 9.37 -0.14
N ARG A 47 -1.88 8.27 -0.84
CA ARG A 47 -3.27 7.83 -0.98
C ARG A 47 -3.87 7.37 0.34
N LEU A 48 -3.11 6.63 1.16
CA LEU A 48 -3.57 6.21 2.49
C LEU A 48 -3.83 7.44 3.37
N TRP A 49 -2.87 8.38 3.40
CA TRP A 49 -2.99 9.63 4.14
C TRP A 49 -4.23 10.43 3.74
N ALA A 50 -4.51 10.52 2.45
CA ALA A 50 -5.63 11.30 1.91
C ALA A 50 -7.03 10.70 2.22
N VAL A 51 -7.14 9.37 2.34
CA VAL A 51 -8.45 8.70 2.57
C VAL A 51 -8.73 8.40 4.04
N THR A 52 -7.73 8.52 4.90
CA THR A 52 -7.87 8.42 6.36
C THR A 52 -8.09 9.82 6.97
N LEU A 53 -8.33 9.89 8.26
CA LEU A 53 -8.30 11.15 9.02
C LEU A 53 -7.07 11.15 9.94
N PRO A 54 -5.86 11.24 9.38
CA PRO A 54 -4.65 11.08 10.16
C PRO A 54 -4.45 12.27 11.11
N ALA A 55 -3.84 12.00 12.25
CA ALA A 55 -3.36 13.07 13.10
C ALA A 55 -2.23 13.83 12.40
N THR A 56 -2.33 15.16 12.33
CA THR A 56 -1.27 16.01 11.78
C THR A 56 -0.02 15.92 12.63
N ILE A 57 -0.22 15.93 13.95
CA ILE A 57 0.86 15.92 14.94
C ILE A 57 0.59 14.92 16.07
N THR A 58 1.68 14.48 16.70
CA THR A 58 1.68 13.82 18.00
C THR A 58 2.35 14.75 19.02
N VAL A 59 1.67 15.00 20.14
CA VAL A 59 2.20 15.82 21.23
C VAL A 59 2.56 14.91 22.39
N VAL A 60 3.83 14.99 22.83
CA VAL A 60 4.42 14.10 23.83
C VAL A 60 4.99 14.97 24.97
N PRO A 61 4.18 15.29 26.01
CA PRO A 61 4.60 16.16 27.09
C PRO A 61 5.54 15.48 28.09
N ASN A 62 5.65 14.15 28.08
CA ASN A 62 6.44 13.37 29.03
C ASN A 62 6.16 13.74 30.49
N GLN A 63 4.88 13.96 30.82
CA GLN A 63 4.44 14.38 32.15
C GLN A 63 3.15 13.65 32.53
N PRO A 64 3.15 12.87 33.62
CA PRO A 64 1.92 12.31 34.15
C PRO A 64 0.94 13.42 34.57
N GLY A 65 -0.36 13.22 34.32
CA GLY A 65 -1.41 14.16 34.70
C GLY A 65 -1.36 15.50 33.94
N PHE A 66 -0.81 15.52 32.73
CA PHE A 66 -0.75 16.72 31.90
C PHE A 66 -2.17 17.24 31.56
N ASP A 67 -2.39 18.55 31.71
CA ASP A 67 -3.69 19.18 31.40
C ASP A 67 -3.80 19.47 29.89
N TRP A 68 -4.68 18.75 29.23
CA TRP A 68 -4.95 18.90 27.79
C TRP A 68 -5.98 19.96 27.45
N SER A 69 -6.79 20.43 28.44
CA SER A 69 -7.96 21.28 28.18
C SER A 69 -7.64 22.60 27.48
N ALA A 70 -6.54 23.25 27.91
CA ALA A 70 -6.09 24.50 27.31
C ALA A 70 -5.55 24.31 25.88
N ILE A 71 -4.95 23.15 25.59
CA ILE A 71 -4.36 22.84 24.27
C ILE A 71 -5.45 22.44 23.27
N GLU A 72 -6.45 21.68 23.71
CA GLU A 72 -7.59 21.30 22.89
C GLU A 72 -8.43 22.50 22.43
N SER A 73 -8.36 23.61 23.17
CA SER A 73 -9.04 24.87 22.85
C SER A 73 -8.26 25.78 21.88
N LEU A 74 -7.04 25.42 21.49
CA LEU A 74 -6.26 26.22 20.54
C LEU A 74 -6.92 26.31 19.17
N PRO A 75 -6.89 27.46 18.48
CA PRO A 75 -7.58 27.66 17.20
C PRO A 75 -7.04 26.78 16.08
N GLU A 76 -5.80 26.34 16.18
CA GLU A 76 -5.19 25.42 15.23
C GLU A 76 -5.72 23.99 15.37
N VAL A 77 -6.27 23.62 16.51
CA VAL A 77 -6.72 22.26 16.80
C VAL A 77 -8.12 22.02 16.23
N SER A 78 -8.27 21.07 15.33
CA SER A 78 -9.57 20.68 14.76
C SER A 78 -10.17 19.45 15.43
N ALA A 79 -9.33 18.53 15.91
CA ALA A 79 -9.74 17.34 16.63
C ALA A 79 -8.55 16.78 17.43
N THR A 80 -8.85 16.23 18.60
CA THR A 80 -7.88 15.59 19.48
C THR A 80 -8.36 14.21 19.87
N THR A 81 -7.45 13.28 20.00
CA THR A 81 -7.64 12.05 20.77
C THR A 81 -6.42 11.76 21.59
N LEU A 82 -6.66 11.30 22.82
CA LEU A 82 -5.59 10.89 23.71
C LEU A 82 -5.29 9.41 23.51
N PHE A 83 -4.05 9.04 23.72
CA PHE A 83 -3.63 7.65 23.78
C PHE A 83 -2.61 7.44 24.89
N VAL A 84 -2.55 6.22 25.37
CA VAL A 84 -1.69 5.87 26.49
C VAL A 84 -0.58 4.99 25.97
N VAL A 85 0.66 5.38 26.25
CA VAL A 85 1.82 4.51 25.98
C VAL A 85 1.97 3.57 27.16
N GLN A 86 1.72 2.31 26.91
CA GLN A 86 1.77 1.26 27.90
C GLN A 86 2.23 -0.03 27.27
N ASP A 87 2.93 -0.82 28.04
CA ASP A 87 3.36 -2.18 27.74
C ASP A 87 2.89 -3.10 28.86
N GLY A 88 2.66 -4.37 28.59
CA GLY A 88 2.37 -5.35 29.65
C GLY A 88 1.13 -6.19 29.44
N GLU A 89 0.44 -6.04 28.33
CA GLU A 89 -0.66 -6.90 27.92
C GLU A 89 -0.15 -8.08 27.08
N LEU A 90 -0.80 -9.23 27.22
CA LEU A 90 -0.56 -10.39 26.40
C LEU A 90 -1.84 -10.81 25.71
N ILE A 91 -1.83 -10.85 24.39
CA ILE A 91 -2.93 -11.33 23.57
C ILE A 91 -2.73 -12.83 23.33
N THR A 92 -3.74 -13.63 23.58
CA THR A 92 -3.75 -15.04 23.20
C THR A 92 -4.95 -15.36 22.33
N GLY A 93 -4.78 -16.29 21.42
CA GLY A 93 -5.84 -16.76 20.54
C GLY A 93 -5.55 -18.15 19.99
N THR A 94 -6.47 -18.65 19.18
CA THR A 94 -6.32 -19.91 18.46
C THR A 94 -6.56 -19.66 16.99
N GLY A 95 -5.54 -19.90 16.19
CA GLY A 95 -5.61 -19.90 14.73
C GLY A 95 -5.62 -21.32 14.17
N PRO A 96 -5.65 -21.47 12.85
CA PRO A 96 -5.58 -22.79 12.20
C PRO A 96 -4.32 -23.58 12.55
N ASP A 97 -3.21 -22.89 12.83
CA ASP A 97 -1.91 -23.50 13.15
C ASP A 97 -1.72 -23.80 14.63
N GLY A 98 -2.74 -23.55 15.46
CA GLY A 98 -2.71 -23.76 16.90
C GLY A 98 -2.91 -22.49 17.72
N SER A 99 -2.58 -22.57 19.01
CA SER A 99 -2.62 -21.42 19.92
C SER A 99 -1.40 -20.53 19.70
N PHE A 100 -1.59 -19.22 19.78
CA PHE A 100 -0.54 -18.22 19.69
C PHE A 100 -0.60 -17.22 20.84
N SER A 101 0.48 -16.48 21.04
CA SER A 101 0.56 -15.33 21.93
C SER A 101 1.25 -14.17 21.24
N SER A 102 0.82 -12.93 21.51
CA SER A 102 1.39 -11.68 20.98
C SER A 102 1.29 -10.59 22.04
N ASP A 103 2.25 -9.69 22.09
CA ASP A 103 2.25 -8.48 22.92
C ASP A 103 1.82 -7.23 22.16
N ASN A 104 1.40 -7.38 20.90
CA ASN A 104 1.07 -6.27 20.00
C ASN A 104 -0.35 -5.71 20.23
N LEU A 105 -0.66 -5.27 21.44
CA LEU A 105 -1.83 -4.44 21.68
C LEU A 105 -1.49 -3.01 21.28
N GLY A 106 -2.26 -2.44 20.34
CA GLY A 106 -2.13 -1.03 20.00
C GLY A 106 -2.50 -0.13 21.17
N PHE A 107 -1.89 1.03 21.26
CA PHE A 107 -2.08 1.96 22.35
C PHE A 107 -3.56 2.18 22.68
N PRO A 108 -3.98 1.91 23.93
CA PRO A 108 -5.37 2.09 24.32
C PRO A 108 -5.81 3.55 24.17
N PRO A 109 -7.00 3.80 23.58
CA PRO A 109 -7.54 5.14 23.49
C PRO A 109 -7.73 5.78 24.86
N GLY A 110 -7.11 6.95 25.10
CA GLY A 110 -7.28 7.72 26.33
C GLY A 110 -8.49 8.63 26.34
N GLY A 111 -9.21 8.72 25.21
CA GLY A 111 -10.39 9.55 25.04
C GLY A 111 -11.33 9.05 23.95
N PRO A 112 -12.57 9.57 23.88
CA PRO A 112 -13.52 9.24 22.82
C PRO A 112 -13.02 9.75 21.46
N GLY A 113 -13.51 9.14 20.38
CA GLY A 113 -13.23 9.58 19.01
C GLY A 113 -11.94 9.06 18.39
N ALA A 114 -11.07 8.34 19.12
CA ALA A 114 -9.97 7.61 18.53
C ALA A 114 -10.49 6.62 17.47
N LEU A 115 -9.77 6.50 16.35
CA LEU A 115 -10.16 5.69 15.19
C LEU A 115 -11.46 6.14 14.49
N HIS A 116 -12.08 7.24 14.93
CA HIS A 116 -13.29 7.79 14.34
C HIS A 116 -13.13 9.24 13.85
N THR A 117 -12.69 10.14 14.71
CA THR A 117 -12.46 11.56 14.38
C THR A 117 -10.99 11.89 14.13
N VAL A 118 -10.09 11.16 14.78
CA VAL A 118 -8.65 11.19 14.57
C VAL A 118 -8.18 9.78 14.32
N GLU A 119 -7.23 9.59 13.40
CA GLU A 119 -6.70 8.28 12.97
C GLU A 119 -7.79 7.30 12.50
N ARG A 120 -8.83 7.82 11.85
CA ARG A 120 -9.85 6.94 11.26
C ARG A 120 -9.21 6.11 10.14
N PRO A 121 -9.12 4.78 10.32
CA PRO A 121 -8.43 3.91 9.37
C PRO A 121 -9.30 3.60 8.15
N VAL A 122 -8.68 3.04 7.12
CA VAL A 122 -9.38 2.31 6.06
C VAL A 122 -9.77 0.93 6.58
N VAL A 123 -11.01 0.52 6.34
CA VAL A 123 -11.49 -0.83 6.63
C VAL A 123 -11.23 -1.71 5.42
N LEU A 124 -10.37 -2.70 5.57
CA LEU A 124 -10.03 -3.67 4.50
C LEU A 124 -11.01 -4.84 4.45
N ALA A 125 -11.53 -5.25 5.62
CA ALA A 125 -12.52 -6.31 5.74
C ALA A 125 -13.36 -6.13 7.02
N GLY A 126 -14.60 -6.60 7.04
CA GLY A 126 -15.48 -6.47 8.19
C GLY A 126 -16.00 -5.04 8.38
N ARG A 127 -15.96 -4.52 9.61
CA ARG A 127 -16.42 -3.17 9.99
C ARG A 127 -15.55 -2.56 11.08
N MET A 128 -15.72 -1.27 11.32
CA MET A 128 -15.14 -0.62 12.50
C MET A 128 -15.76 -1.16 13.79
N SER A 129 -14.97 -1.16 14.86
CA SER A 129 -15.46 -1.39 16.23
C SER A 129 -16.39 -0.26 16.66
N VAL A 130 -17.31 -0.57 17.56
CA VAL A 130 -18.20 0.41 18.15
C VAL A 130 -17.60 0.91 19.46
N ASP A 131 -17.36 2.22 19.58
CA ASP A 131 -16.65 2.82 20.73
C ASP A 131 -17.23 2.48 22.11
N SER A 132 -18.53 2.21 22.19
CA SER A 132 -19.20 1.83 23.44
C SER A 132 -19.10 0.33 23.78
N ARG A 133 -18.44 -0.46 22.93
CA ARG A 133 -18.32 -1.92 23.13
C ARG A 133 -16.90 -2.31 23.50
N ALA A 134 -16.71 -2.70 24.75
CA ALA A 134 -15.41 -3.14 25.27
C ALA A 134 -15.01 -4.55 24.80
N ASP A 135 -15.90 -5.30 24.17
CA ASP A 135 -15.70 -6.64 23.66
C ASP A 135 -15.37 -6.68 22.15
N GLU A 136 -15.27 -5.52 21.50
CA GLU A 136 -14.92 -5.41 20.10
C GLU A 136 -13.52 -4.78 19.91
N VAL A 137 -12.78 -5.36 18.97
CA VAL A 137 -11.47 -4.83 18.54
C VAL A 137 -11.38 -4.85 17.02
N VAL A 138 -10.52 -4.00 16.46
CA VAL A 138 -10.07 -4.13 15.08
C VAL A 138 -8.61 -4.54 15.07
N ALA A 139 -8.17 -5.23 14.02
CA ALA A 139 -6.81 -5.71 13.89
C ALA A 139 -6.19 -5.21 12.59
N SER A 140 -4.87 -5.10 12.55
CA SER A 140 -4.14 -4.80 11.34
C SER A 140 -4.10 -6.00 10.39
N ALA A 141 -3.80 -5.75 9.12
CA ALA A 141 -3.74 -6.82 8.12
C ALA A 141 -2.61 -7.81 8.40
N GLU A 142 -1.47 -7.33 8.92
CA GLU A 142 -0.34 -8.19 9.26
C GLU A 142 -0.67 -9.14 10.40
N PHE A 143 -1.29 -8.65 11.48
CA PHE A 143 -1.74 -9.48 12.60
C PHE A 143 -2.67 -10.62 12.14
N MET A 144 -3.63 -10.30 11.27
CA MET A 144 -4.55 -11.28 10.71
C MET A 144 -3.84 -12.31 9.84
N SER A 145 -2.85 -11.87 9.07
CA SER A 145 -2.06 -12.73 8.17
C SER A 145 -1.13 -13.65 8.93
N GLU A 146 -0.40 -13.13 9.91
CA GLU A 146 0.58 -13.88 10.70
C GLU A 146 -0.06 -15.03 11.49
N HIS A 147 -1.22 -14.75 12.08
CA HIS A 147 -1.95 -15.75 12.86
C HIS A 147 -3.05 -16.48 12.09
N HIS A 148 -3.14 -16.30 10.78
CA HIS A 148 -4.13 -16.90 9.86
C HIS A 148 -5.58 -16.74 10.37
N LEU A 149 -5.91 -15.58 10.96
CA LEU A 149 -7.21 -15.28 11.55
C LEU A 149 -8.22 -14.75 10.52
N ARG A 150 -9.48 -14.80 10.89
CA ARG A 150 -10.60 -14.23 10.13
C ARG A 150 -11.39 -13.25 10.99
N VAL A 151 -12.09 -12.32 10.34
CA VAL A 151 -13.05 -11.46 11.01
C VAL A 151 -14.05 -12.33 11.78
N GLY A 152 -14.30 -11.97 13.04
CA GLY A 152 -15.11 -12.74 13.98
C GLY A 152 -14.31 -13.62 14.92
N ALA A 153 -12.99 -13.77 14.74
CA ALA A 153 -12.14 -14.56 15.64
C ALA A 153 -12.16 -13.99 17.07
N PRO A 154 -12.31 -14.86 18.09
CA PRO A 154 -12.19 -14.45 19.49
C PRO A 154 -10.72 -14.35 19.88
N LEU A 155 -10.40 -13.37 20.73
CA LEU A 155 -9.10 -13.22 21.37
C LEU A 155 -9.29 -13.07 22.87
N THR A 156 -8.25 -13.42 23.62
CA THR A 156 -8.16 -13.17 25.06
C THR A 156 -7.01 -12.22 25.32
N ILE A 157 -7.29 -11.07 25.90
CA ILE A 157 -6.27 -10.11 26.34
C ILE A 157 -6.04 -10.36 27.83
N HIS A 158 -4.83 -10.72 28.19
CA HIS A 158 -4.38 -10.88 29.56
C HIS A 158 -3.87 -9.52 30.03
N LEU A 159 -4.52 -8.94 30.99
CA LEU A 159 -4.15 -7.62 31.51
C LEU A 159 -3.19 -7.74 32.70
N PRO A 160 -2.29 -6.77 32.89
CA PRO A 160 -1.48 -6.70 34.11
C PRO A 160 -2.36 -6.47 35.35
N SER A 161 -1.86 -6.76 36.53
CA SER A 161 -2.48 -6.27 37.75
C SER A 161 -2.21 -4.77 37.93
N PRO A 162 -3.01 -4.02 38.72
CA PRO A 162 -2.74 -2.59 38.95
C PRO A 162 -1.30 -2.32 39.41
N ALA A 163 -0.77 -3.16 40.29
CA ALA A 163 0.62 -3.03 40.75
C ALA A 163 1.67 -3.32 39.65
N GLN A 164 1.36 -4.17 38.67
CA GLN A 164 2.23 -4.40 37.53
C GLN A 164 2.14 -3.19 36.55
N ALA A 165 0.95 -2.66 36.30
CA ALA A 165 0.75 -1.49 35.45
C ALA A 165 1.49 -0.24 35.98
N GLU A 166 1.60 -0.10 37.30
CA GLU A 166 2.35 1.01 37.93
C GLU A 166 3.87 0.94 37.73
N GLN A 167 4.43 -0.23 37.39
CA GLN A 167 5.88 -0.48 37.37
C GLN A 167 6.48 -0.62 35.96
N SER A 168 5.76 -0.28 34.91
CA SER A 168 6.21 -0.52 33.51
C SER A 168 6.60 -2.00 33.30
N PHE A 169 5.62 -2.84 33.17
CA PHE A 169 5.73 -4.31 33.20
C PHE A 169 6.00 -4.87 31.79
N ASP A 170 7.00 -5.73 31.67
CA ASP A 170 7.29 -6.46 30.44
C ASP A 170 6.62 -7.86 30.48
N PRO A 171 5.62 -8.15 29.62
CA PRO A 171 4.89 -9.42 29.61
C PRO A 171 5.76 -10.60 29.16
N THR A 172 6.90 -10.36 28.54
CA THR A 172 7.84 -11.42 28.13
C THR A 172 8.66 -11.95 29.31
N SER A 173 8.88 -11.11 30.34
CA SER A 173 9.67 -11.44 31.53
C SER A 173 8.83 -12.03 32.67
N ALA A 174 7.53 -11.72 32.73
CA ALA A 174 6.59 -12.26 33.74
C ALA A 174 5.17 -12.26 33.19
N GLN A 175 4.33 -13.18 33.69
CA GLN A 175 2.94 -13.26 33.22
C GLN A 175 2.07 -12.15 33.80
N PRO A 176 1.13 -11.56 33.02
CA PRO A 176 0.11 -10.67 33.51
C PRO A 176 -0.75 -11.35 34.58
N LYS A 177 -1.01 -10.65 35.71
CA LYS A 177 -1.76 -11.17 36.88
C LYS A 177 -3.13 -10.52 37.04
N GLY A 178 -3.57 -9.74 36.06
CA GLY A 178 -4.89 -9.10 36.07
C GLY A 178 -5.97 -9.98 35.43
N PRO A 179 -7.12 -9.41 35.12
CA PRO A 179 -8.23 -10.14 34.53
C PRO A 179 -7.98 -10.52 33.06
N LEU A 180 -8.74 -11.51 32.62
CA LEU A 180 -8.82 -11.91 31.22
C LEU A 180 -9.94 -11.14 30.54
N ALA A 181 -9.64 -10.37 29.50
CA ALA A 181 -10.62 -9.70 28.68
C ALA A 181 -10.89 -10.49 27.39
N GLN A 182 -12.12 -10.98 27.26
CA GLN A 182 -12.57 -11.63 26.02
C GLN A 182 -13.01 -10.56 25.03
N VAL A 183 -12.41 -10.57 23.84
CA VAL A 183 -12.72 -9.63 22.75
C VAL A 183 -12.89 -10.36 21.43
N ARG A 184 -13.51 -9.70 20.47
CA ARG A 184 -13.74 -10.25 19.12
C ARG A 184 -13.23 -9.28 18.07
N ILE A 185 -12.48 -9.79 17.10
CA ILE A 185 -12.06 -9.02 15.94
C ILE A 185 -13.28 -8.77 15.04
N VAL A 186 -13.68 -7.51 14.86
CA VAL A 186 -14.83 -7.13 14.03
C VAL A 186 -14.44 -6.55 12.69
N GLY A 187 -13.19 -6.16 12.53
CA GLY A 187 -12.67 -5.65 11.26
C GLY A 187 -11.17 -5.70 11.16
N VAL A 188 -10.72 -5.63 9.90
CA VAL A 188 -9.31 -5.48 9.53
C VAL A 188 -9.11 -4.08 9.01
N VAL A 189 -8.15 -3.36 9.56
CA VAL A 189 -7.96 -1.93 9.30
C VAL A 189 -6.52 -1.61 8.89
N ARG A 190 -6.35 -0.42 8.31
CA ARG A 190 -5.06 0.16 7.96
C ARG A 190 -5.06 1.66 8.24
N SER A 191 -4.05 2.12 8.96
CA SER A 191 -3.88 3.52 9.36
C SER A 191 -2.42 3.95 9.17
N PRO A 192 -2.14 5.23 8.86
CA PRO A 192 -0.78 5.75 8.81
C PRO A 192 -0.01 5.63 10.13
N PHE A 193 -0.67 5.83 11.26
CA PHE A 193 -0.05 5.79 12.59
C PHE A 193 0.25 4.34 13.03
N TRP A 194 -0.65 3.40 12.77
CA TRP A 194 -0.46 1.97 13.01
C TRP A 194 -0.22 1.24 11.68
N LEU A 195 0.80 1.71 10.95
CA LEU A 195 1.14 1.09 9.68
C LEU A 195 1.95 -0.18 9.91
N ASP A 196 1.44 -1.27 9.36
CA ASP A 196 2.16 -2.54 9.32
C ASP A 196 3.46 -2.42 8.54
N GLY A 197 4.42 -3.28 8.88
CA GLY A 197 5.64 -3.47 8.13
C GLY A 197 6.05 -4.94 8.11
N PRO A 198 6.99 -5.34 7.24
CA PRO A 198 7.44 -6.72 7.18
C PRO A 198 7.96 -7.20 8.54
N GLY A 199 7.32 -8.24 9.10
CA GLY A 199 7.69 -8.82 10.39
C GLY A 199 7.38 -7.95 11.61
N SER A 200 6.47 -6.98 11.48
CA SER A 200 6.01 -6.17 12.63
C SER A 200 5.08 -6.94 13.58
N GLY A 201 4.58 -8.10 13.14
CA GLY A 201 3.56 -8.85 13.89
C GLY A 201 2.17 -8.21 13.85
N GLY A 202 2.07 -6.99 13.29
CA GLY A 202 0.83 -6.22 13.28
C GLY A 202 0.35 -5.85 14.67
N GLY A 203 -0.94 -5.50 14.83
CA GLY A 203 -1.48 -5.12 16.12
C GLY A 203 -3.01 -5.22 16.20
N VAL A 204 -3.50 -5.23 17.43
CA VAL A 204 -4.92 -5.22 17.77
C VAL A 204 -5.25 -3.89 18.44
N LEU A 205 -6.26 -3.18 17.93
CA LEU A 205 -6.66 -1.85 18.39
C LEU A 205 -7.94 -1.96 19.21
N PRO A 206 -7.91 -1.67 20.53
CA PRO A 206 -9.07 -1.71 21.38
C PRO A 206 -9.94 -0.44 21.22
N THR A 207 -11.16 -0.49 21.78
CA THR A 207 -12.07 0.65 21.84
C THR A 207 -11.84 1.53 23.08
N TYR A 208 -12.42 2.73 23.08
CA TYR A 208 -12.40 3.56 24.27
C TYR A 208 -13.18 2.93 25.45
N ALA A 209 -14.28 2.22 25.19
CA ALA A 209 -14.98 1.47 26.23
C ALA A 209 -14.14 0.37 26.88
N PHE A 210 -13.23 -0.28 26.11
CA PHE A 210 -12.26 -1.20 26.64
C PHE A 210 -11.34 -0.50 27.64
N THR A 211 -10.80 0.64 27.24
CA THR A 211 -9.92 1.46 28.09
C THR A 211 -10.64 1.89 29.38
N GLN A 212 -11.89 2.37 29.28
CA GLN A 212 -12.66 2.75 30.45
C GLN A 212 -12.94 1.58 31.39
N LYS A 213 -13.33 0.43 30.84
CA LYS A 213 -13.67 -0.77 31.63
C LYS A 213 -12.47 -1.33 32.38
N TYR A 214 -11.29 -1.25 31.79
CA TYR A 214 -10.07 -1.86 32.31
C TYR A 214 -9.03 -0.84 32.75
N SER A 215 -9.43 0.44 32.97
CA SER A 215 -8.53 1.56 33.27
C SER A 215 -7.54 1.28 34.40
N GLN A 216 -8.00 0.72 35.51
CA GLN A 216 -7.12 0.38 36.65
C GLN A 216 -6.05 -0.68 36.34
N TYR A 217 -6.28 -1.52 35.34
CA TYR A 217 -5.34 -2.55 34.89
C TYR A 217 -4.41 -2.05 33.79
N LEU A 218 -4.83 -0.99 33.11
CA LEU A 218 -4.04 -0.34 32.07
C LEU A 218 -3.16 0.77 32.66
N PHE A 219 -3.63 1.49 33.66
CA PHE A 219 -2.98 2.71 34.18
C PHE A 219 -2.60 2.61 35.66
N GLY A 220 -2.92 1.51 36.33
CA GLY A 220 -2.77 1.41 37.77
C GLY A 220 -3.87 2.13 38.55
N SER A 221 -3.75 2.15 39.88
CA SER A 221 -4.76 2.71 40.78
C SER A 221 -4.71 4.24 40.91
N ASP A 222 -3.58 4.87 40.54
CA ASP A 222 -3.38 6.33 40.65
C ASP A 222 -2.63 6.85 39.42
N LEU A 223 -3.35 7.48 38.49
CA LEU A 223 -2.80 8.12 37.28
C LEU A 223 -1.74 9.20 37.58
N ALA A 224 -1.78 9.82 38.75
CA ALA A 224 -0.79 10.82 39.15
C ALA A 224 0.55 10.21 39.61
N ARG A 225 0.55 8.92 39.96
CA ARG A 225 1.73 8.21 40.46
C ARG A 225 2.28 7.19 39.44
N THR A 226 1.54 6.92 38.39
CA THR A 226 1.95 5.92 37.40
C THR A 226 3.03 6.50 36.48
N SER A 227 3.92 5.64 36.01
CA SER A 227 4.86 5.95 34.92
C SER A 227 4.16 6.06 33.56
N VAL A 228 2.84 5.96 33.52
CA VAL A 228 2.05 5.99 32.31
C VAL A 228 1.92 7.42 31.81
N TYR A 229 2.37 7.65 30.58
CA TYR A 229 2.27 8.93 29.90
C TYR A 229 1.08 8.94 28.94
N VAL A 230 0.23 9.95 29.11
CA VAL A 230 -0.85 10.23 28.16
C VAL A 230 -0.32 11.20 27.12
N ASN A 231 -0.39 10.84 25.87
CA ASN A 231 -0.01 11.64 24.72
C ASN A 231 -1.25 11.97 23.88
N ALA A 232 -1.14 12.97 23.01
CA ALA A 232 -2.23 13.35 22.14
C ALA A 232 -1.88 13.18 20.67
N LEU A 233 -2.84 12.66 19.93
CA LEU A 233 -2.91 12.73 18.48
C LEU A 233 -3.84 13.86 18.09
N MET A 234 -3.37 14.84 17.34
CA MET A 234 -4.13 16.03 17.00
C MET A 234 -4.16 16.27 15.50
N ARG A 235 -5.35 16.62 15.01
CA ARG A 235 -5.51 17.17 13.66
C ARG A 235 -5.51 18.68 13.75
N LEU A 236 -4.74 19.31 12.87
CA LEU A 236 -4.65 20.77 12.82
C LEU A 236 -5.46 21.34 11.65
N ASN A 237 -6.12 22.48 11.90
CA ASN A 237 -6.67 23.34 10.87
C ASN A 237 -5.53 23.89 10.02
N GLY A 238 -5.53 23.60 8.71
CA GLY A 238 -4.43 23.97 7.82
C GLY A 238 -3.32 22.90 7.71
N GLY A 239 -3.47 21.74 8.36
CA GLY A 239 -2.55 20.60 8.24
C GLY A 239 -1.14 20.93 8.73
N GLU A 240 -0.12 20.43 8.02
CA GLU A 240 1.30 20.60 8.37
C GLU A 240 1.75 22.08 8.42
N ALA A 241 1.12 22.95 7.60
CA ALA A 241 1.46 24.38 7.59
C ALA A 241 1.14 25.09 8.91
N ALA A 242 0.22 24.54 9.72
CA ALA A 242 -0.13 25.09 11.04
C ALA A 242 0.82 24.65 12.16
N ILE A 243 1.72 23.69 11.94
CA ILE A 243 2.63 23.16 12.98
C ILE A 243 3.48 24.25 13.65
N PRO A 244 4.09 25.22 12.93
CA PRO A 244 4.87 26.26 13.58
C PRO A 244 4.03 27.16 14.50
N ALA A 245 2.81 27.54 14.08
CA ALA A 245 1.90 28.35 14.89
C ALA A 245 1.46 27.57 16.13
N PHE A 246 1.04 26.32 15.97
CA PHE A 246 0.68 25.43 17.06
C PHE A 246 1.82 25.29 18.11
N LYS A 247 3.07 25.09 17.67
CA LYS A 247 4.23 25.00 18.58
C LYS A 247 4.43 26.28 19.40
N ALA A 248 4.27 27.45 18.78
CA ALA A 248 4.38 28.73 19.45
C ALA A 248 3.28 28.91 20.51
N ASP A 249 2.05 28.55 20.17
CA ASP A 249 0.90 28.66 21.06
C ASP A 249 0.96 27.62 22.19
N LEU A 250 1.40 26.39 21.90
CA LEU A 250 1.67 25.36 22.90
C LEU A 250 2.68 25.86 23.95
N ALA A 251 3.81 26.40 23.50
CA ALA A 251 4.84 26.93 24.42
C ALA A 251 4.31 28.11 25.25
N ARG A 252 3.47 28.98 24.67
CA ARG A 252 2.84 30.10 25.35
C ARG A 252 1.84 29.67 26.45
N VAL A 253 1.00 28.66 26.12
CA VAL A 253 -0.03 28.21 27.05
C VAL A 253 0.54 27.33 28.16
N THR A 254 1.51 26.49 27.86
CA THR A 254 2.11 25.56 28.82
C THR A 254 3.28 26.17 29.60
N HIS A 255 3.81 27.31 29.17
CA HIS A 255 5.07 27.88 29.63
C HIS A 255 6.28 26.92 29.56
N ARG A 256 6.21 25.97 28.59
CA ARG A 256 7.23 24.93 28.34
C ARG A 256 7.64 24.93 26.87
N SER A 257 8.94 24.80 26.63
CA SER A 257 9.53 24.67 25.28
C SER A 257 10.12 23.29 25.00
N ASP A 258 10.02 22.38 25.96
CA ASP A 258 10.59 21.02 25.94
C ASP A 258 9.57 19.94 25.54
N ILE A 259 8.34 20.33 25.25
CA ILE A 259 7.30 19.38 24.79
C ILE A 259 7.59 18.98 23.36
N ASP A 260 7.77 17.67 23.15
CA ASP A 260 7.96 17.13 21.82
C ASP A 260 6.66 17.18 21.01
N VAL A 261 6.76 17.74 19.80
CA VAL A 261 5.68 17.78 18.82
C VAL A 261 6.21 17.16 17.52
N TRP A 262 5.72 15.98 17.22
CA TRP A 262 6.11 15.25 16.02
C TRP A 262 5.20 15.63 14.84
N ASP A 263 5.79 15.95 13.72
CA ASP A 263 5.10 15.97 12.43
C ASP A 263 4.88 14.52 11.99
N ASN A 264 3.63 14.06 12.02
CA ASN A 264 3.30 12.66 11.78
C ASN A 264 3.52 12.27 10.31
N TYR A 265 3.27 13.19 9.38
CA TYR A 265 3.53 12.91 7.97
C TYR A 265 5.03 12.66 7.72
N GLN A 266 5.88 13.51 8.28
CA GLN A 266 7.34 13.36 8.14
C GLN A 266 7.85 12.14 8.93
N LYS A 267 7.36 11.94 10.15
CA LYS A 267 7.84 10.87 11.02
C LYS A 267 7.47 9.48 10.52
N PHE A 268 6.23 9.27 10.14
CA PHE A 268 5.73 7.97 9.68
C PHE A 268 5.81 7.82 8.16
N GLY A 269 5.49 8.87 7.41
CA GLY A 269 5.51 8.85 5.96
C GLY A 269 6.90 8.97 5.35
N GLY A 270 7.80 9.72 5.95
CA GLY A 270 9.16 9.94 5.43
C GLY A 270 9.92 8.63 5.14
N PRO A 271 10.08 7.73 6.13
CA PRO A 271 10.72 6.43 5.92
C PRO A 271 10.00 5.57 4.89
N VAL A 272 8.67 5.51 4.92
CA VAL A 272 7.85 4.73 3.99
C VAL A 272 8.04 5.26 2.57
N LYS A 273 7.93 6.56 2.34
CA LYS A 273 8.12 7.20 1.03
C LYS A 273 9.51 6.98 0.48
N LYS A 274 10.55 7.04 1.31
CA LYS A 274 11.92 6.74 0.89
C LYS A 274 12.07 5.29 0.43
N ALA A 275 11.48 4.34 1.16
CA ALA A 275 11.53 2.94 0.81
C ALA A 275 10.71 2.65 -0.47
N THR A 276 9.49 3.18 -0.58
CA THR A 276 8.63 2.98 -1.76
C THR A 276 9.19 3.66 -3.01
N SER A 277 9.87 4.80 -2.89
CA SER A 277 10.59 5.43 -4.02
C SER A 277 11.76 4.55 -4.49
N TYR A 278 12.48 3.90 -3.58
CA TYR A 278 13.52 2.95 -3.95
C TYR A 278 12.93 1.71 -4.65
N GLU A 279 11.86 1.13 -4.11
CA GLU A 279 11.15 0.01 -4.74
C GLU A 279 10.64 0.38 -6.15
N ALA A 280 10.08 1.58 -6.31
CA ALA A 280 9.64 2.11 -7.59
C ALA A 280 10.81 2.26 -8.59
N ALA A 281 11.96 2.77 -8.14
CA ALA A 281 13.15 2.91 -8.98
C ALA A 281 13.67 1.54 -9.45
N VAL A 282 13.66 0.52 -8.58
CA VAL A 282 14.03 -0.86 -8.94
C VAL A 282 13.08 -1.45 -9.97
N LEU A 283 11.76 -1.26 -9.79
CA LEU A 283 10.75 -1.71 -10.77
C LEU A 283 10.92 -1.01 -12.12
N LEU A 284 11.19 0.31 -12.13
CA LEU A 284 11.44 1.05 -13.36
C LEU A 284 12.72 0.59 -14.06
N ALA A 285 13.79 0.34 -13.31
CA ALA A 285 15.04 -0.19 -13.85
C ALA A 285 14.83 -1.58 -14.47
N PHE A 286 14.08 -2.46 -13.80
CA PHE A 286 13.68 -3.76 -14.34
C PHE A 286 12.84 -3.61 -15.61
N GLY A 287 11.84 -2.72 -15.61
CA GLY A 287 11.02 -2.42 -16.79
C GLY A 287 11.85 -1.92 -17.97
N LEU A 288 12.83 -1.04 -17.72
CA LEU A 288 13.75 -0.55 -18.74
C LEU A 288 14.64 -1.66 -19.31
N ALA A 289 15.21 -2.50 -18.46
CA ALA A 289 16.02 -3.65 -18.88
C ALA A 289 15.19 -4.63 -19.73
N ALA A 290 13.95 -4.92 -19.32
CA ALA A 290 13.01 -5.74 -20.08
C ALA A 290 12.68 -5.10 -21.44
N LEU A 291 12.47 -3.79 -21.51
CA LEU A 291 12.23 -3.06 -22.76
C LEU A 291 13.43 -3.16 -23.70
N LEU A 292 14.65 -2.96 -23.21
CA LEU A 292 15.86 -3.05 -24.03
C LEU A 292 16.08 -4.47 -24.58
N ALA A 293 15.91 -5.49 -23.73
CA ALA A 293 15.95 -6.89 -24.16
C ALA A 293 14.92 -7.21 -25.23
N ALA A 294 13.71 -6.67 -25.06
CA ALA A 294 12.63 -6.85 -26.01
C ALA A 294 12.87 -6.15 -27.35
N LEU A 295 13.36 -4.92 -27.33
CA LEU A 295 13.73 -4.20 -28.57
C LEU A 295 14.74 -5.02 -29.39
N PHE A 296 15.68 -5.67 -28.73
CA PHE A 296 16.66 -6.54 -29.37
C PHE A 296 15.98 -7.81 -29.94
N LEU A 297 15.21 -8.55 -29.15
CA LEU A 297 14.57 -9.81 -29.56
C LEU A 297 13.50 -9.62 -30.63
N VAL A 298 12.62 -8.60 -30.44
CA VAL A 298 11.60 -8.27 -31.41
C VAL A 298 12.25 -7.74 -32.70
N GLY A 299 13.26 -6.89 -32.59
CA GLY A 299 14.04 -6.39 -33.72
C GLY A 299 14.65 -7.52 -34.55
N GLN A 300 15.29 -8.49 -33.92
CA GLN A 300 15.84 -9.69 -34.61
C GLN A 300 14.74 -10.50 -35.29
N THR A 301 13.58 -10.70 -34.62
CA THR A 301 12.49 -11.49 -35.15
C THR A 301 11.85 -10.79 -36.35
N VAL A 302 11.66 -9.47 -36.27
CA VAL A 302 11.16 -8.65 -37.38
C VAL A 302 12.15 -8.66 -38.56
N SER A 303 13.45 -8.50 -38.30
CA SER A 303 14.49 -8.52 -39.35
C SER A 303 14.52 -9.85 -40.07
N ARG A 304 14.41 -10.98 -39.37
CA ARG A 304 14.30 -12.30 -39.99
C ARG A 304 13.02 -12.43 -40.85
N TYR A 305 11.89 -12.00 -40.31
CA TYR A 305 10.63 -12.03 -41.04
C TYR A 305 10.68 -11.23 -42.35
N VAL A 306 11.26 -10.02 -42.30
CA VAL A 306 11.44 -9.15 -43.46
C VAL A 306 12.40 -9.78 -44.47
N ALA A 307 13.54 -10.33 -44.04
CA ALA A 307 14.50 -11.01 -44.90
C ALA A 307 13.88 -12.19 -45.64
N ASP A 308 13.13 -13.05 -44.92
CA ASP A 308 12.45 -14.19 -45.50
C ASP A 308 11.30 -13.78 -46.46
N SER A 309 10.74 -12.59 -46.28
CA SER A 309 9.66 -12.05 -47.15
C SER A 309 10.22 -11.31 -48.37
N ALA A 310 11.51 -10.97 -48.38
CA ALA A 310 12.11 -10.15 -49.43
C ALA A 310 12.06 -10.85 -50.83
N GLU A 311 12.22 -12.20 -50.90
CA GLU A 311 12.12 -12.93 -52.14
C GLU A 311 10.70 -12.91 -52.70
N ASP A 312 9.69 -13.18 -51.86
CA ASP A 312 8.29 -13.15 -52.26
C ASP A 312 7.85 -11.73 -52.72
N LEU A 313 8.40 -10.69 -52.06
CA LEU A 313 8.13 -9.29 -52.44
C LEU A 313 8.79 -8.89 -53.76
N ARG A 314 9.97 -9.41 -54.10
CA ARG A 314 10.63 -9.19 -55.42
C ARG A 314 9.80 -9.78 -56.56
N VAL A 315 9.23 -10.97 -56.38
CA VAL A 315 8.34 -11.59 -57.37
C VAL A 315 7.08 -10.73 -57.57
N LEU A 316 6.50 -10.20 -56.49
CA LEU A 316 5.34 -9.32 -56.59
C LEU A 316 5.65 -7.97 -57.25
N GLN A 317 6.84 -7.44 -57.05
CA GLN A 317 7.32 -6.22 -57.70
C GLN A 317 7.50 -6.46 -59.20
N ALA A 318 8.02 -7.62 -59.61
CA ALA A 318 8.09 -8.00 -61.02
C ALA A 318 6.71 -8.12 -61.68
N LEU A 319 5.64 -8.41 -60.91
CA LEU A 319 4.26 -8.44 -61.35
C LEU A 319 3.56 -7.05 -61.29
N GLY A 320 4.33 -5.95 -61.04
CA GLY A 320 3.82 -4.58 -61.07
C GLY A 320 3.44 -3.99 -59.72
N LEU A 321 3.77 -4.62 -58.61
CA LEU A 321 3.55 -4.02 -57.27
C LEU A 321 4.63 -2.94 -57.02
N THR A 322 4.19 -1.73 -56.64
CA THR A 322 5.13 -0.70 -56.27
C THR A 322 5.80 -1.01 -54.91
N ARG A 323 7.08 -0.59 -54.73
CA ARG A 323 7.85 -0.78 -53.49
C ARG A 323 7.07 -0.34 -52.26
N ARG A 324 6.40 0.81 -52.32
CA ARG A 324 5.57 1.31 -51.19
C ARG A 324 4.42 0.38 -50.82
N LYS A 325 3.72 -0.19 -51.81
CA LYS A 325 2.61 -1.16 -51.55
C LYS A 325 3.14 -2.46 -50.96
N ALA A 326 4.31 -2.93 -51.37
CA ALA A 326 4.93 -4.12 -50.85
C ALA A 326 5.31 -3.95 -49.37
N VAL A 327 5.93 -2.82 -49.03
CA VAL A 327 6.26 -2.43 -47.63
C VAL A 327 5.00 -2.38 -46.78
N VAL A 328 3.96 -1.70 -47.23
CA VAL A 328 2.66 -1.59 -46.52
C VAL A 328 2.03 -2.96 -46.30
N CYS A 329 2.03 -3.85 -47.29
CA CYS A 329 1.47 -5.19 -47.14
C CYS A 329 2.24 -6.03 -46.08
N ALA A 330 3.57 -6.00 -46.07
CA ALA A 330 4.39 -6.69 -45.07
C ALA A 330 4.16 -6.09 -43.66
N GLY A 331 4.09 -4.76 -43.58
CA GLY A 331 3.84 -4.04 -42.33
C GLY A 331 2.45 -4.30 -41.71
N ILE A 332 1.41 -4.48 -42.52
CA ILE A 332 0.05 -4.76 -42.02
C ILE A 332 0.02 -6.08 -41.24
N VAL A 333 0.63 -7.15 -41.75
CA VAL A 333 0.58 -8.47 -41.11
C VAL A 333 1.32 -8.46 -39.79
N LEU A 334 2.51 -7.90 -39.76
CA LEU A 334 3.27 -7.70 -38.52
C LEU A 334 2.60 -6.73 -37.53
N GLY A 335 2.00 -5.67 -38.07
CA GLY A 335 1.23 -4.70 -37.27
C GLY A 335 0.02 -5.35 -36.58
N LEU A 336 -0.70 -6.22 -37.26
CA LEU A 336 -1.81 -6.99 -36.67
C LEU A 336 -1.31 -7.94 -35.56
N ALA A 337 -0.18 -8.61 -35.76
CA ALA A 337 0.43 -9.43 -34.71
C ALA A 337 0.87 -8.60 -33.53
N ALA A 338 1.44 -7.39 -33.75
CA ALA A 338 1.81 -6.45 -32.69
C ALA A 338 0.59 -5.93 -31.92
N VAL A 339 -0.52 -5.60 -32.61
CA VAL A 339 -1.77 -5.17 -31.95
C VAL A 339 -2.32 -6.30 -31.08
N ALA A 340 -2.38 -7.53 -31.61
CA ALA A 340 -2.82 -8.69 -30.84
C ALA A 340 -1.93 -8.91 -29.60
N GLY A 341 -0.60 -8.84 -29.77
CA GLY A 341 0.35 -8.93 -28.67
C GLY A 341 0.18 -7.81 -27.65
N ALA A 342 0.01 -6.56 -28.09
CA ALA A 342 -0.21 -5.43 -27.19
C ALA A 342 -1.50 -5.57 -26.37
N VAL A 343 -2.61 -5.99 -27.00
CA VAL A 343 -3.88 -6.25 -26.30
C VAL A 343 -3.71 -7.34 -25.22
N ILE A 344 -3.06 -8.45 -25.56
CA ILE A 344 -2.77 -9.53 -24.60
C ILE A 344 -1.86 -9.01 -23.47
N GLY A 345 -0.83 -8.24 -23.80
CA GLY A 345 0.09 -7.66 -22.83
C GLY A 345 -0.60 -6.68 -21.88
N VAL A 346 -1.47 -5.81 -22.38
CA VAL A 346 -2.30 -4.91 -21.56
C VAL A 346 -3.22 -5.69 -20.64
N ALA A 347 -3.88 -6.74 -21.15
CA ALA A 347 -4.73 -7.61 -20.33
C ALA A 347 -3.91 -8.34 -19.24
N ALA A 348 -2.71 -8.79 -19.56
CA ALA A 348 -1.79 -9.39 -18.59
C ALA A 348 -1.33 -8.38 -17.53
N ALA A 349 -0.98 -7.14 -17.91
CA ALA A 349 -0.61 -6.08 -16.97
C ALA A 349 -1.77 -5.70 -16.04
N LEU A 350 -2.99 -5.60 -16.59
CA LEU A 350 -4.20 -5.35 -15.78
C LEU A 350 -4.45 -6.49 -14.79
N THR A 351 -4.27 -7.75 -15.22
CA THR A 351 -4.41 -8.91 -14.34
C THR A 351 -3.33 -8.91 -13.24
N ALA A 352 -2.08 -8.60 -13.61
CA ALA A 352 -0.97 -8.50 -12.66
C ALA A 352 -1.14 -7.37 -11.64
N SER A 353 -1.92 -6.33 -11.95
CA SER A 353 -2.17 -5.19 -11.05
C SER A 353 -2.76 -5.60 -9.70
N ARG A 354 -3.45 -6.76 -9.62
CA ARG A 354 -4.01 -7.28 -8.36
C ARG A 354 -2.95 -7.62 -7.31
N TRP A 355 -1.72 -7.93 -7.74
CA TRP A 355 -0.58 -8.23 -6.86
C TRP A 355 0.32 -7.02 -6.63
N MET A 356 -0.05 -5.86 -7.19
CA MET A 356 0.65 -4.59 -7.00
C MET A 356 -0.10 -3.69 -6.01
N PRO A 357 0.63 -2.83 -5.27
CA PRO A 357 2.09 -2.75 -5.17
C PRO A 357 2.67 -3.92 -4.38
N ILE A 358 3.97 -4.15 -4.50
CA ILE A 358 4.75 -5.13 -3.74
C ILE A 358 5.60 -4.42 -2.67
N GLY A 359 6.24 -5.20 -1.79
CA GLY A 359 7.14 -4.65 -0.77
C GLY A 359 6.42 -3.80 0.28
N LEU A 360 7.08 -2.76 0.78
CA LEU A 360 6.53 -1.88 1.81
C LEU A 360 5.31 -1.08 1.32
N ALA A 361 5.26 -0.77 0.02
CA ALA A 361 4.12 -0.08 -0.57
C ALA A 361 2.80 -0.88 -0.44
N ALA A 362 2.85 -2.21 -0.36
CA ALA A 362 1.66 -3.05 -0.17
C ALA A 362 1.00 -2.82 1.19
N TYR A 363 1.80 -2.52 2.23
CA TYR A 363 1.29 -2.20 3.57
C TYR A 363 0.63 -0.83 3.64
N ALA A 364 1.03 0.10 2.76
CA ALA A 364 0.45 1.44 2.68
C ALA A 364 -0.70 1.55 1.65
N GLU A 365 -1.04 0.50 0.90
CA GLU A 365 -2.07 0.53 -0.13
C GLU A 365 -3.48 0.54 0.48
N PRO A 366 -4.27 1.63 0.35
CA PRO A 366 -5.59 1.71 0.95
C PRO A 366 -6.64 0.81 0.28
N HIS A 367 -6.45 0.50 -1.00
CA HIS A 367 -7.38 -0.28 -1.80
C HIS A 367 -6.67 -1.44 -2.51
N PRO A 368 -6.34 -2.53 -1.79
CA PRO A 368 -5.70 -3.69 -2.39
C PRO A 368 -6.61 -4.33 -3.45
N GLY A 369 -6.00 -4.86 -4.51
CA GLY A 369 -6.74 -5.51 -5.60
C GLY A 369 -6.48 -4.88 -6.96
N PHE A 370 -7.41 -5.07 -7.90
CA PHE A 370 -7.28 -4.56 -9.26
C PHE A 370 -7.26 -3.03 -9.31
N SER A 371 -6.28 -2.49 -10.03
CA SER A 371 -6.17 -1.07 -10.31
C SER A 371 -5.67 -0.87 -11.74
N ALA A 372 -6.37 -0.05 -12.51
CA ALA A 372 -6.01 0.23 -13.89
C ALA A 372 -5.44 1.65 -14.01
N ASP A 373 -4.15 1.77 -14.26
CA ASP A 373 -3.56 3.02 -14.73
C ASP A 373 -3.78 3.15 -16.23
N TRP A 374 -4.98 3.65 -16.61
CA TRP A 374 -5.41 3.76 -17.99
C TRP A 374 -4.44 4.58 -18.85
N LEU A 375 -3.77 5.57 -18.28
CA LEU A 375 -2.78 6.37 -19.01
C LEU A 375 -1.57 5.50 -19.39
N VAL A 376 -1.01 4.77 -18.44
CA VAL A 376 0.14 3.88 -18.69
C VAL A 376 -0.26 2.77 -19.66
N LEU A 377 -1.41 2.14 -19.46
CA LEU A 377 -1.88 1.04 -20.29
C LEU A 377 -2.15 1.48 -21.75
N ALA A 378 -2.83 2.61 -21.96
CA ALA A 378 -3.17 3.10 -23.30
C ALA A 378 -1.93 3.63 -24.03
N VAL A 379 -1.14 4.49 -23.39
CA VAL A 379 0.06 5.07 -24.02
C VAL A 379 1.10 3.99 -24.29
N GLY A 380 1.37 3.11 -23.32
CA GLY A 380 2.37 2.06 -23.50
C GLY A 380 1.97 1.01 -24.53
N GLY A 381 0.69 0.63 -24.58
CA GLY A 381 0.16 -0.23 -25.63
C GLY A 381 0.29 0.39 -27.04
N ALA A 382 -0.06 1.68 -27.18
CA ALA A 382 0.07 2.40 -28.43
C ALA A 382 1.54 2.53 -28.88
N VAL A 383 2.44 2.88 -27.95
CA VAL A 383 3.89 3.00 -28.26
C VAL A 383 4.45 1.65 -28.72
N ALA A 384 4.07 0.54 -28.12
CA ALA A 384 4.54 -0.78 -28.53
C ALA A 384 4.14 -1.12 -29.95
N VAL A 385 2.89 -0.83 -30.34
CA VAL A 385 2.40 -1.03 -31.72
C VAL A 385 3.15 -0.14 -32.69
N LEU A 386 3.37 1.14 -32.36
CA LEU A 386 4.09 2.09 -33.20
C LEU A 386 5.56 1.70 -33.40
N LEU A 387 6.23 1.17 -32.35
CA LEU A 387 7.61 0.70 -32.45
C LEU A 387 7.77 -0.49 -33.40
N VAL A 388 6.85 -1.47 -33.32
CA VAL A 388 6.88 -2.63 -34.25
C VAL A 388 6.54 -2.21 -35.68
N ALA A 389 5.52 -1.38 -35.88
CA ALA A 389 5.13 -0.89 -37.20
C ALA A 389 6.23 0.00 -37.82
N GLY A 390 6.81 0.90 -37.05
CA GLY A 390 7.92 1.78 -37.47
C GLY A 390 9.19 1.00 -37.77
N GLY A 391 9.55 0.03 -36.92
CA GLY A 391 10.69 -0.85 -37.14
C GLY A 391 10.57 -1.66 -38.44
N THR A 392 9.37 -2.17 -38.74
CA THR A 392 9.10 -2.84 -40.02
C THR A 392 9.27 -1.90 -41.22
N ALA A 393 8.79 -0.65 -41.11
CA ALA A 393 8.91 0.32 -42.19
C ALA A 393 10.37 0.75 -42.48
N LEU A 394 11.23 0.74 -41.45
CA LEU A 394 12.66 1.08 -41.57
C LEU A 394 13.49 -0.05 -42.19
N LEU A 395 13.08 -1.33 -41.99
CA LEU A 395 13.81 -2.50 -42.46
C LEU A 395 13.42 -2.95 -43.89
N THR A 396 12.31 -2.46 -44.41
CA THR A 396 11.80 -2.72 -45.77
C THR A 396 12.08 -1.57 -46.73
#